data_515f7484b390bbf214b0406e9b33f116
#
_entry.id   515f7484b390bbf214b0406e9b33f116
#
_cell.length_a   1.000
_cell.length_b   1.000
_cell.length_c   1.000
_cell.angle_alpha   90.00
_cell.angle_beta   90.00
_cell.angle_gamma   90.00
#
_symmetry.space_group_name_H-M   'P 1'
#
loop_
_entity.id
_entity.type
_entity.pdbx_description
1 polymer ?
#
loop_
_entity_poly.entity_id
_entity_poly.type
_entity_poly.pdbx_seq_one_letter_code
_entity_poly.pdbx_strand_id
1 'polypeptide(L)'
;SPSTRHYDVHKLTGLAGTLLLTLLAVTGFYLEFPDAVTSVVRWFSPVRDTSPELQPQSEPQTGLPKLPPDQAIAIARTVFPDAKPMWLGLPQHDRDSYSVGLRQPGEVRQAGGQTEVWIDQYSGAVRRGQDWRQFTRGETLLSWLFPLHNGEAFGLTGRWIMFFAGFTPLLLYVTALRMWWLKRVAHRRRREA
;
A
#
# COMPACT_ATOMS: atom_id res chain seq x y z
N SER A 1 -9.72 38.94 -16.85
CA SER A 1 -11.08 38.51 -17.20
C SER A 1 -11.41 37.23 -16.44
N PRO A 2 -12.68 36.88 -16.22
CA PRO A 2 -13.06 35.62 -15.57
C PRO A 2 -12.49 34.37 -16.26
N SER A 3 -12.36 34.39 -17.57
CA SER A 3 -11.77 33.31 -18.37
C SER A 3 -10.28 33.12 -18.09
N THR A 4 -9.52 34.21 -17.91
CA THR A 4 -8.09 34.16 -17.58
C THR A 4 -7.86 33.51 -16.21
N ARG A 5 -8.66 33.89 -15.22
CA ARG A 5 -8.56 33.34 -13.86
C ARG A 5 -8.78 31.81 -13.83
N HIS A 6 -9.79 31.31 -14.56
CA HIS A 6 -10.03 29.85 -14.64
C HIS A 6 -8.89 29.11 -15.35
N TYR A 7 -8.32 29.72 -16.38
CA TYR A 7 -7.14 29.18 -17.07
C TYR A 7 -5.93 29.11 -16.14
N ASP A 8 -5.64 30.17 -15.39
CA ASP A 8 -4.51 30.21 -14.47
C ASP A 8 -4.65 29.18 -13.34
N VAL A 9 -5.86 29.06 -12.74
CA VAL A 9 -6.15 28.05 -11.73
C VAL A 9 -5.97 26.64 -12.31
N HIS A 10 -6.52 26.37 -13.50
CA HIS A 10 -6.37 25.08 -14.16
C HIS A 10 -4.90 24.72 -14.41
N LYS A 11 -4.13 25.65 -14.94
CA LYS A 11 -2.71 25.49 -15.26
C LYS A 11 -1.87 25.23 -13.99
N LEU A 12 -2.06 26.05 -12.96
CA LEU A 12 -1.34 25.90 -11.68
C LEU A 12 -1.69 24.59 -11.00
N THR A 13 -2.97 24.26 -10.91
CA THR A 13 -3.42 22.99 -10.31
C THR A 13 -2.91 21.79 -11.12
N GLY A 14 -2.95 21.87 -12.44
CA GLY A 14 -2.42 20.83 -13.32
C GLY A 14 -0.93 20.62 -13.13
N LEU A 15 -0.14 21.69 -13.14
CA LEU A 15 1.30 21.63 -12.97
C LEU A 15 1.69 21.10 -11.58
N ALA A 16 1.09 21.65 -10.51
CA ALA A 16 1.36 21.21 -9.15
C ALA A 16 0.88 19.78 -8.89
N GLY A 17 -0.28 19.40 -9.46
CA GLY A 17 -0.86 18.07 -9.31
C GLY A 17 -0.15 16.98 -10.14
N THR A 18 0.52 17.32 -11.24
CA THR A 18 1.09 16.33 -12.16
C THR A 18 2.02 15.34 -11.46
N LEU A 19 2.95 15.85 -10.63
CA LEU A 19 3.90 14.99 -9.92
C LEU A 19 3.19 14.02 -8.97
N LEU A 20 2.25 14.54 -8.16
CA LEU A 20 1.50 13.72 -7.20
C LEU A 20 0.57 12.72 -7.91
N LEU A 21 -0.13 13.15 -8.95
CA LEU A 21 -1.00 12.26 -9.72
C LEU A 21 -0.22 11.17 -10.45
N THR A 22 0.97 11.50 -10.97
CA THR A 22 1.87 10.49 -11.57
C THR A 22 2.34 9.49 -10.51
N LEU A 23 2.75 9.96 -9.33
CA LEU A 23 3.12 9.09 -8.22
C LEU A 23 1.95 8.16 -7.85
N LEU A 24 0.74 8.73 -7.67
CA LEU A 24 -0.46 7.94 -7.36
C LEU A 24 -0.81 6.94 -8.47
N ALA A 25 -0.64 7.30 -9.74
CA ALA A 25 -0.88 6.40 -10.86
C ALA A 25 0.12 5.23 -10.88
N VAL A 26 1.41 5.51 -10.71
CA VAL A 26 2.46 4.46 -10.68
C VAL A 26 2.28 3.54 -9.49
N THR A 27 2.08 4.10 -8.29
CA THR A 27 1.90 3.30 -7.08
C THR A 27 0.56 2.55 -7.09
N GLY A 28 -0.51 3.17 -7.61
CA GLY A 28 -1.81 2.53 -7.79
C GLY A 28 -1.77 1.40 -8.81
N PHE A 29 -0.99 1.54 -9.89
CA PHE A 29 -0.77 0.45 -10.84
C PHE A 29 -0.15 -0.78 -10.17
N TYR A 30 0.81 -0.58 -9.28
CA TYR A 30 1.36 -1.69 -8.48
C TYR A 30 0.30 -2.35 -7.58
N LEU A 31 -0.57 -1.56 -6.95
CA LEU A 31 -1.60 -2.12 -6.05
C LEU A 31 -2.65 -2.95 -6.81
N GLU A 32 -2.93 -2.60 -8.06
CA GLU A 32 -3.85 -3.34 -8.92
C GLU A 32 -3.19 -4.53 -9.62
N PHE A 33 -1.92 -4.38 -10.03
CA PHE A 33 -1.18 -5.40 -10.79
C PHE A 33 0.15 -5.76 -10.10
N PRO A 34 0.12 -6.29 -8.85
CA PRO A 34 1.34 -6.54 -8.07
C PRO A 34 2.30 -7.52 -8.75
N ASP A 35 1.79 -8.56 -9.39
CA ASP A 35 2.61 -9.58 -10.06
C ASP A 35 3.35 -9.01 -11.27
N ALA A 36 2.71 -8.14 -12.05
CA ALA A 36 3.34 -7.49 -13.20
C ALA A 36 4.53 -6.62 -12.76
N VAL A 37 4.34 -5.78 -11.73
CA VAL A 37 5.40 -4.92 -11.21
C VAL A 37 6.49 -5.74 -10.54
N THR A 38 6.13 -6.74 -9.74
CA THR A 38 7.09 -7.63 -9.08
C THR A 38 7.93 -8.40 -10.10
N SER A 39 7.35 -8.84 -11.20
CA SER A 39 8.08 -9.50 -12.30
C SER A 39 9.14 -8.58 -12.91
N VAL A 40 8.82 -7.31 -13.12
CA VAL A 40 9.80 -6.32 -13.61
C VAL A 40 10.89 -6.07 -12.56
N VAL A 41 10.53 -5.94 -11.27
CA VAL A 41 11.51 -5.72 -10.20
C VAL A 41 12.47 -6.90 -10.06
N ARG A 42 11.99 -8.14 -10.29
CA ARG A 42 12.83 -9.35 -10.27
C ARG A 42 13.96 -9.34 -11.31
N TRP A 43 13.87 -8.54 -12.36
CA TRP A 43 14.98 -8.38 -13.31
C TRP A 43 16.21 -7.67 -12.71
N PHE A 44 16.01 -6.87 -11.65
CA PHE A 44 17.04 -6.03 -11.04
C PHE A 44 17.43 -6.50 -9.63
N SER A 45 16.51 -7.18 -8.92
CA SER A 45 16.71 -7.59 -7.54
C SER A 45 15.86 -8.82 -7.21
N PRO A 46 16.40 -9.76 -6.43
CA PRO A 46 15.60 -10.87 -5.92
C PRO A 46 14.40 -10.35 -5.13
N VAL A 47 13.24 -10.95 -5.35
CA VAL A 47 12.02 -10.74 -4.58
C VAL A 47 11.50 -12.11 -4.18
N ARG A 48 11.23 -12.30 -2.90
CA ARG A 48 10.65 -13.54 -2.37
C ARG A 48 9.30 -13.80 -3.00
N ASP A 49 9.02 -15.07 -3.19
CA ASP A 49 7.69 -15.50 -3.58
C ASP A 49 6.82 -15.58 -2.32
N THR A 50 5.70 -14.87 -2.35
CA THR A 50 4.71 -14.81 -1.26
C THR A 50 3.41 -15.51 -1.64
N SER A 51 3.42 -16.32 -2.70
CA SER A 51 2.24 -17.08 -3.13
C SER A 51 1.71 -17.96 -2.00
N PRO A 52 0.38 -18.12 -1.90
CA PRO A 52 -0.27 -18.91 -0.84
C PRO A 52 0.27 -20.33 -0.73
N GLU A 53 0.64 -20.95 -1.87
CA GLU A 53 1.17 -22.32 -1.94
C GLU A 53 2.53 -22.49 -1.26
N LEU A 54 3.29 -21.40 -1.15
CA LEU A 54 4.63 -21.38 -0.53
C LEU A 54 4.61 -20.87 0.92
N GLN A 55 3.43 -20.62 1.46
CA GLN A 55 3.32 -20.25 2.87
C GLN A 55 3.68 -21.45 3.76
N PRO A 56 4.36 -21.19 4.90
CA PRO A 56 4.68 -22.25 5.84
C PRO A 56 3.44 -22.95 6.34
N GLN A 57 3.43 -24.28 6.29
CA GLN A 57 2.32 -25.10 6.72
C GLN A 57 2.55 -25.69 8.11
N SER A 58 1.46 -25.87 8.84
CA SER A 58 1.41 -26.66 10.07
C SER A 58 1.44 -28.15 9.76
N GLU A 59 1.97 -28.93 10.68
CA GLU A 59 1.89 -30.38 10.63
C GLU A 59 0.70 -30.85 11.45
N PRO A 60 -0.36 -31.41 10.79
CA PRO A 60 -1.52 -31.91 11.51
C PRO A 60 -1.11 -32.98 12.53
N GLN A 61 -1.50 -32.78 13.79
CA GLN A 61 -1.22 -33.74 14.86
C GLN A 61 -2.55 -34.29 15.43
N THR A 62 -2.76 -35.57 15.22
CA THR A 62 -3.98 -36.23 15.68
C THR A 62 -4.09 -36.13 17.20
N GLY A 63 -5.21 -35.58 17.68
CA GLY A 63 -5.53 -35.53 19.12
C GLY A 63 -4.95 -34.33 19.88
N LEU A 64 -4.14 -33.46 19.22
CA LEU A 64 -3.72 -32.22 19.87
C LEU A 64 -4.72 -31.07 19.60
N PRO A 65 -5.09 -30.31 20.63
CA PRO A 65 -5.90 -29.13 20.47
C PRO A 65 -5.09 -28.05 19.71
N LYS A 66 -5.80 -27.21 18.95
CA LYS A 66 -5.19 -26.05 18.32
C LYS A 66 -4.72 -25.04 19.37
N LEU A 67 -3.58 -24.43 19.11
CA LEU A 67 -3.00 -23.39 19.95
C LEU A 67 -3.96 -22.20 20.06
N PRO A 68 -4.19 -21.63 21.24
CA PRO A 68 -4.97 -20.40 21.38
C PRO A 68 -4.31 -19.22 20.65
N PRO A 69 -5.10 -18.31 20.02
CA PRO A 69 -4.58 -17.19 19.23
C PRO A 69 -3.64 -16.26 19.99
N ASP A 70 -3.91 -16.01 21.26
CA ASP A 70 -3.07 -15.18 22.13
C ASP A 70 -1.69 -15.79 22.40
N GLN A 71 -1.59 -17.11 22.45
CA GLN A 71 -0.30 -17.80 22.54
C GLN A 71 0.51 -17.66 21.25
N ALA A 72 -0.13 -17.68 20.08
CA ALA A 72 0.56 -17.42 18.81
C ALA A 72 1.16 -16.00 18.79
N ILE A 73 0.41 -14.99 19.26
CA ILE A 73 0.93 -13.62 19.40
C ILE A 73 2.09 -13.58 20.41
N ALA A 74 1.99 -14.26 21.53
CA ALA A 74 3.05 -14.31 22.53
C ALA A 74 4.33 -14.93 21.96
N ILE A 75 4.23 -16.03 21.22
CA ILE A 75 5.37 -16.66 20.53
C ILE A 75 5.99 -15.70 19.50
N ALA A 76 5.19 -15.05 18.67
CA ALA A 76 5.70 -14.08 17.69
C ALA A 76 6.51 -12.95 18.35
N ARG A 77 6.07 -12.48 19.52
CA ARG A 77 6.78 -11.47 20.32
C ARG A 77 8.12 -11.96 20.88
N THR A 78 8.30 -13.26 21.08
CA THR A 78 9.63 -13.78 21.47
C THR A 78 10.63 -13.74 20.33
N VAL A 79 10.16 -13.83 19.07
CA VAL A 79 11.02 -13.73 17.87
C VAL A 79 11.43 -12.26 17.62
N PHE A 80 10.51 -11.32 17.81
CA PHE A 80 10.73 -9.88 17.61
C PHE A 80 10.23 -9.09 18.82
N PRO A 81 11.02 -9.02 19.93
CA PRO A 81 10.56 -8.44 21.20
C PRO A 81 10.16 -6.96 21.13
N ASP A 82 10.83 -6.18 20.26
CA ASP A 82 10.57 -4.75 20.10
C ASP A 82 9.42 -4.45 19.13
N ALA A 83 8.87 -5.47 18.50
CA ALA A 83 7.82 -5.32 17.51
C ALA A 83 6.43 -5.26 18.16
N LYS A 84 5.55 -4.45 17.57
CA LYS A 84 4.14 -4.35 17.98
C LYS A 84 3.30 -5.30 17.11
N PRO A 85 2.48 -6.20 17.70
CA PRO A 85 1.50 -6.96 16.94
C PRO A 85 0.49 -6.03 16.26
N MET A 86 0.23 -6.27 14.99
CA MET A 86 -0.66 -5.44 14.18
C MET A 86 -1.90 -6.21 13.72
N TRP A 87 -1.73 -7.46 13.33
CA TRP A 87 -2.80 -8.33 12.88
C TRP A 87 -2.45 -9.81 13.11
N LEU A 88 -3.46 -10.65 13.11
CA LEU A 88 -3.34 -12.09 13.26
C LEU A 88 -4.20 -12.79 12.20
N GLY A 89 -3.54 -13.56 11.35
CA GLY A 89 -4.19 -14.49 10.43
C GLY A 89 -4.47 -15.81 11.15
N LEU A 90 -5.74 -16.18 11.18
CA LEU A 90 -6.20 -17.43 11.81
C LEU A 90 -6.14 -18.58 10.79
N PRO A 91 -5.66 -19.77 11.18
CA PRO A 91 -5.71 -20.95 10.33
C PRO A 91 -7.16 -21.35 10.04
N GLN A 92 -7.48 -21.52 8.76
CA GLN A 92 -8.81 -21.95 8.29
C GLN A 92 -8.88 -23.48 8.12
N HIS A 93 -7.76 -24.11 7.77
CA HIS A 93 -7.62 -25.52 7.51
C HIS A 93 -6.59 -26.17 8.42
N ASP A 94 -6.56 -27.49 8.45
CA ASP A 94 -5.67 -28.25 9.37
C ASP A 94 -4.18 -28.09 9.06
N ARG A 95 -3.82 -27.66 7.84
CA ARG A 95 -2.43 -27.39 7.45
C ARG A 95 -2.03 -25.94 7.51
N ASP A 96 -2.96 -25.03 7.75
CA ASP A 96 -2.63 -23.62 7.82
C ASP A 96 -1.83 -23.32 9.09
N SER A 97 -0.93 -22.35 8.99
CA SER A 97 -0.24 -21.80 10.16
C SER A 97 -0.92 -20.51 10.60
N TYR A 98 -0.77 -20.17 11.89
CA TYR A 98 -0.99 -18.78 12.30
C TYR A 98 0.01 -17.89 11.56
N SER A 99 -0.44 -16.74 11.08
CA SER A 99 0.43 -15.67 10.61
C SER A 99 0.26 -14.43 11.48
N VAL A 100 1.34 -13.99 12.12
CA VAL A 100 1.33 -12.82 13.00
C VAL A 100 2.09 -11.70 12.31
N GLY A 101 1.34 -10.69 11.88
CA GLY A 101 1.93 -9.46 11.35
C GLY A 101 2.39 -8.56 12.49
N LEU A 102 3.63 -8.14 12.42
CA LEU A 102 4.30 -7.32 13.40
C LEU A 102 4.83 -6.04 12.76
N ARG A 103 4.96 -5.00 13.54
CA ARG A 103 5.61 -3.77 13.14
C ARG A 103 6.81 -3.50 14.04
N GLN A 104 7.99 -3.51 13.45
CA GLN A 104 9.22 -3.13 14.14
C GLN A 104 9.46 -1.62 14.09
N PRO A 105 10.25 -1.05 15.01
CA PRO A 105 10.69 0.33 14.92
C PRO A 105 11.42 0.61 13.59
N GLY A 106 11.09 1.73 12.94
CA GLY A 106 11.70 2.15 11.67
C GLY A 106 11.00 1.65 10.41
N GLU A 107 10.03 0.73 10.51
CA GLU A 107 9.23 0.33 9.34
C GLU A 107 8.42 1.50 8.77
N VAL A 108 8.52 1.69 7.45
CA VAL A 108 7.81 2.74 6.74
C VAL A 108 6.29 2.50 6.72
N ARG A 109 5.87 1.23 6.60
CA ARG A 109 4.47 0.83 6.63
C ARG A 109 3.95 0.84 8.07
N GLN A 110 3.19 1.87 8.42
CA GLN A 110 2.69 2.07 9.78
C GLN A 110 1.43 1.25 10.09
N ALA A 111 0.57 1.10 9.10
CA ALA A 111 -0.68 0.33 9.22
C ALA A 111 -0.46 -1.12 8.80
N GLY A 112 -0.07 -1.99 9.72
CA GLY A 112 0.05 -3.44 9.47
C GLY A 112 1.46 -4.01 9.61
N GLY A 113 2.50 -3.19 9.44
CA GLY A 113 3.89 -3.67 9.46
C GLY A 113 4.27 -4.47 8.21
N GLN A 114 5.50 -4.98 8.20
CA GLN A 114 6.08 -5.78 7.12
C GLN A 114 6.89 -6.96 7.66
N THR A 115 7.02 -7.04 8.97
CA THR A 115 7.58 -8.17 9.69
C THR A 115 6.47 -9.17 9.96
N GLU A 116 6.72 -10.45 9.71
CA GLU A 116 5.72 -11.50 9.85
C GLU A 116 6.32 -12.78 10.42
N VAL A 117 5.56 -13.48 11.28
CA VAL A 117 5.95 -14.77 11.87
C VAL A 117 4.87 -15.79 11.61
N TRP A 118 5.24 -16.92 11.01
CA TRP A 118 4.36 -18.06 10.83
C TRP A 118 4.60 -19.08 11.90
N ILE A 119 3.52 -19.53 12.56
CA ILE A 119 3.55 -20.39 13.74
C ILE A 119 2.63 -21.58 13.51
N ASP A 120 3.16 -22.75 13.77
CA ASP A 120 2.39 -24.00 13.70
C ASP A 120 1.21 -23.97 14.67
N GLN A 121 0.01 -24.28 14.14
CA GLN A 121 -1.24 -24.17 14.91
C GLN A 121 -1.41 -25.21 16.02
N TYR A 122 -0.57 -26.25 16.06
CA TYR A 122 -0.63 -27.32 17.07
C TYR A 122 0.53 -27.22 18.05
N SER A 123 1.76 -27.25 17.56
CA SER A 123 2.97 -27.29 18.39
C SER A 123 3.43 -25.91 18.86
N GLY A 124 2.99 -24.82 18.23
CA GLY A 124 3.54 -23.48 18.49
C GLY A 124 4.94 -23.26 17.91
N ALA A 125 5.45 -24.18 17.13
CA ALA A 125 6.79 -24.04 16.51
C ALA A 125 6.77 -22.89 15.50
N VAL A 126 7.81 -22.04 15.53
CA VAL A 126 8.01 -20.98 14.52
C VAL A 126 8.46 -21.64 13.22
N ARG A 127 7.60 -21.60 12.21
CA ARG A 127 7.87 -22.16 10.88
C ARG A 127 8.71 -21.24 10.01
N ARG A 128 8.46 -19.93 10.11
CA ARG A 128 9.22 -18.89 9.39
C ARG A 128 9.10 -17.56 10.11
N GLY A 129 10.17 -16.78 10.12
CA GLY A 129 10.16 -15.36 10.47
C GLY A 129 10.63 -14.54 9.26
N GLN A 130 9.89 -13.50 8.95
CA GLN A 130 10.25 -12.50 7.94
C GLN A 130 10.58 -11.19 8.64
N ASP A 131 11.83 -10.75 8.53
CA ASP A 131 12.30 -9.47 9.06
C ASP A 131 12.41 -8.45 7.91
N TRP A 132 11.72 -7.32 8.02
CA TRP A 132 11.81 -6.25 7.03
C TRP A 132 13.24 -5.69 6.85
N ARG A 133 14.07 -5.78 7.89
CA ARG A 133 15.47 -5.35 7.84
C ARG A 133 16.33 -6.19 6.90
N GLN A 134 15.86 -7.39 6.58
CA GLN A 134 16.53 -8.33 5.68
C GLN A 134 15.97 -8.28 4.25
N PHE A 135 15.11 -7.29 3.95
CA PHE A 135 14.57 -7.12 2.62
C PHE A 135 15.66 -6.79 1.61
N THR A 136 15.57 -7.40 0.45
CA THR A 136 16.39 -7.04 -0.70
C THR A 136 16.03 -5.62 -1.17
N ARG A 137 16.81 -5.05 -2.09
CA ARG A 137 16.51 -3.73 -2.67
C ARG A 137 15.17 -3.72 -3.37
N GLY A 138 14.82 -4.81 -4.09
CA GLY A 138 13.53 -4.96 -4.75
C GLY A 138 12.38 -5.04 -3.75
N GLU A 139 12.50 -5.86 -2.72
CA GLU A 139 11.51 -5.96 -1.65
C GLU A 139 11.33 -4.63 -0.92
N THR A 140 12.42 -3.92 -0.65
CA THR A 140 12.36 -2.57 -0.06
C THR A 140 11.63 -1.61 -0.98
N LEU A 141 11.93 -1.59 -2.28
CA LEU A 141 11.21 -0.75 -3.24
C LEU A 141 9.70 -1.04 -3.22
N LEU A 142 9.31 -2.31 -3.34
CA LEU A 142 7.90 -2.72 -3.33
C LEU A 142 7.22 -2.36 -2.01
N SER A 143 7.94 -2.48 -0.89
CA SER A 143 7.44 -2.16 0.44
C SER A 143 7.09 -0.69 0.65
N TRP A 144 7.70 0.23 -0.13
CA TRP A 144 7.44 1.66 -0.08
C TRP A 144 6.25 2.10 -0.92
N LEU A 145 5.82 1.30 -1.92
CA LEU A 145 4.80 1.74 -2.88
C LEU A 145 3.45 2.02 -2.21
N PHE A 146 3.00 1.14 -1.30
CA PHE A 146 1.75 1.40 -0.57
C PHE A 146 1.85 2.60 0.39
N PRO A 147 2.90 2.73 1.24
CA PRO A 147 3.10 3.91 2.07
C PRO A 147 3.21 5.24 1.30
N LEU A 148 3.77 5.21 0.10
CA LEU A 148 3.80 6.38 -0.78
C LEU A 148 2.41 6.68 -1.36
N HIS A 149 1.65 5.65 -1.73
CA HIS A 149 0.31 5.81 -2.30
C HIS A 149 -0.67 6.44 -1.30
N ASN A 150 -0.65 6.01 -0.05
CA ASN A 150 -1.56 6.49 0.98
C ASN A 150 -0.98 7.66 1.83
N GLY A 151 0.26 8.04 1.57
CA GLY A 151 0.96 9.14 2.24
C GLY A 151 1.55 8.80 3.61
N GLU A 152 1.39 7.58 4.12
CA GLU A 152 1.90 7.22 5.46
C GLU A 152 3.43 7.24 5.55
N ALA A 153 4.14 7.15 4.41
CA ALA A 153 5.60 7.26 4.36
C ALA A 153 6.13 8.58 4.99
N PHE A 154 5.34 9.64 4.90
CA PHE A 154 5.64 10.96 5.48
C PHE A 154 4.76 11.28 6.69
N GLY A 155 4.19 10.26 7.33
CA GLY A 155 3.35 10.40 8.50
C GLY A 155 2.06 11.20 8.25
N LEU A 156 1.66 12.02 9.23
CA LEU A 156 0.42 12.79 9.13
C LEU A 156 0.48 13.84 8.01
N THR A 157 1.62 14.47 7.80
CA THR A 157 1.83 15.45 6.71
C THR A 157 1.58 14.82 5.34
N GLY A 158 2.14 13.64 5.09
CA GLY A 158 1.92 12.91 3.83
C GLY A 158 0.45 12.56 3.60
N ARG A 159 -0.24 12.12 4.66
CA ARG A 159 -1.68 11.82 4.58
C ARG A 159 -2.52 13.05 4.22
N TRP A 160 -2.21 14.22 4.79
CA TRP A 160 -2.87 15.46 4.41
C TRP A 160 -2.58 15.86 2.96
N ILE A 161 -1.33 15.70 2.52
CA ILE A 161 -0.96 15.95 1.11
C ILE A 161 -1.78 15.06 0.18
N MET A 162 -1.89 13.75 0.46
CA MET A 162 -2.67 12.82 -0.35
C MET A 162 -4.17 13.11 -0.29
N PHE A 163 -4.70 13.50 0.87
CA PHE A 163 -6.09 13.93 1.00
C PHE A 163 -6.40 15.12 0.07
N PHE A 164 -5.57 16.17 0.09
CA PHE A 164 -5.77 17.32 -0.79
C PHE A 164 -5.48 17.02 -2.26
N ALA A 165 -4.52 16.14 -2.55
CA ALA A 165 -4.26 15.68 -3.90
C ALA A 165 -5.49 15.01 -4.55
N GLY A 166 -6.32 14.33 -3.75
CA GLY A 166 -7.57 13.75 -4.21
C GLY A 166 -8.59 14.74 -4.78
N PHE A 167 -8.50 16.03 -4.42
CA PHE A 167 -9.35 17.09 -5.01
C PHE A 167 -8.83 17.62 -6.34
N THR A 168 -7.57 17.32 -6.71
CA THR A 168 -6.95 17.83 -7.95
C THR A 168 -7.75 17.46 -9.21
N PRO A 169 -8.17 16.19 -9.42
CA PRO A 169 -8.95 15.82 -10.59
C PRO A 169 -10.29 16.56 -10.66
N LEU A 170 -10.97 16.75 -9.53
CA LEU A 170 -12.22 17.49 -9.47
C LEU A 170 -12.03 18.96 -9.86
N LEU A 171 -10.99 19.61 -9.33
CA LEU A 171 -10.66 21.00 -9.64
C LEU A 171 -10.33 21.18 -11.12
N LEU A 172 -9.53 20.25 -11.68
CA LEU A 172 -9.19 20.24 -13.10
C LEU A 172 -10.44 20.05 -13.97
N TYR A 173 -11.31 19.13 -13.60
CA TYR A 173 -12.58 18.88 -14.30
C TYR A 173 -13.47 20.12 -14.31
N VAL A 174 -13.73 20.71 -13.14
CA VAL A 174 -14.60 21.89 -13.01
C VAL A 174 -14.04 23.10 -13.79
N THR A 175 -12.73 23.35 -13.68
CA THR A 175 -12.08 24.46 -14.41
C THR A 175 -12.08 24.24 -15.90
N ALA A 176 -11.80 23.02 -16.38
CA ALA A 176 -11.88 22.66 -17.79
C ALA A 176 -13.28 22.82 -18.37
N LEU A 177 -14.29 22.33 -17.66
CA LEU A 177 -15.70 22.44 -18.06
C LEU A 177 -16.13 23.91 -18.18
N ARG A 178 -15.77 24.73 -17.18
CA ARG A 178 -16.03 26.18 -17.22
C ARG A 178 -15.36 26.89 -18.39
N MET A 179 -14.07 26.60 -18.65
CA MET A 179 -13.36 27.17 -19.80
C MET A 179 -13.99 26.75 -21.12
N TRP A 180 -14.37 25.49 -21.27
CA TRP A 180 -15.08 24.99 -22.45
C TRP A 180 -16.41 25.72 -22.66
N TRP A 181 -17.22 25.86 -21.61
CA TRP A 181 -18.50 26.55 -21.68
C TRP A 181 -18.37 28.03 -22.07
N LEU A 182 -17.44 28.75 -21.45
CA LEU A 182 -17.17 30.16 -21.77
C LEU A 182 -16.74 30.35 -23.21
N LYS A 183 -15.87 29.47 -23.73
CA LYS A 183 -15.47 29.50 -25.15
C LYS A 183 -16.66 29.24 -26.06
N ARG A 184 -17.52 28.28 -25.74
CA ARG A 184 -18.71 27.95 -26.54
C ARG A 184 -19.71 29.13 -26.60
N VAL A 185 -19.96 29.79 -25.48
CA VAL A 185 -20.82 30.98 -25.42
C VAL A 185 -20.23 32.15 -26.24
N ALA A 186 -18.91 32.40 -26.12
CA ALA A 186 -18.25 33.43 -26.89
C ALA A 186 -18.30 33.17 -28.40
N HIS A 187 -18.14 31.91 -28.83
CA HIS A 187 -18.28 31.55 -30.25
C HIS A 187 -19.68 31.71 -30.79
N ARG A 188 -20.72 31.40 -29.99
CA ARG A 188 -22.13 31.64 -30.41
C ARG A 188 -22.40 33.10 -30.62
N ARG A 189 -22.05 33.98 -29.65
CA ARG A 189 -22.22 35.43 -29.76
C ARG A 189 -21.52 36.07 -30.97
N ARG A 190 -20.36 35.50 -31.38
CA ARG A 190 -19.65 36.00 -32.59
C ARG A 190 -20.27 35.55 -33.91
N ARG A 191 -21.14 34.55 -33.90
CA ARG A 191 -21.88 34.10 -35.10
C ARG A 191 -23.19 34.82 -35.28
N GLU A 192 -23.70 35.43 -34.21
CA GLU A 192 -24.98 36.16 -34.15
C GLU A 192 -24.77 37.68 -34.35
N ALA A 193 -23.51 38.18 -34.35
CA ALA A 193 -23.13 39.56 -34.63
C ALA A 193 -22.51 39.70 -36.03
#